data_136e7a247cf77db9bcacf21c6a183bef
#
_entry.id   136e7a247cf77db9bcacf21c6a183bef
#
_cell.length_a   1.000
_cell.length_b   1.000
_cell.length_c   1.000
_cell.angle_alpha   90.00
_cell.angle_beta   90.00
_cell.angle_gamma   90.00
#
_symmetry.space_group_name_H-M   'P 1'
#
loop_
_entity.id
_entity.type
_entity.pdbx_description
1 polymer ?
#
loop_
_entity_poly.entity_id
_entity_poly.type
_entity_poly.pdbx_seq_one_letter_code
_entity_poly.pdbx_strand_id
1 'polypeptide(L)'
;METRIYIDTEDYLCQVFGLQGKEKGKQLVIIDTSELESDTLELTTSVISRMLFDFRKKQNEEYRSKHPIHLILDEAHRYIKRDEQYILRHNIFERIAREGRKYAIYLIVSSQRPSELSSTVLSQCGNYIIHRIQNDMDMRYIYSVLPYYSEDYPIKIRQLVPGEALVFGNFVPMPLLVKVMEANPHPSSENCIINKEWFGIDRNGCNTS
;
A
#
# COMPACT_ATOMS: atom_id res chain seq x y z
N MET A 1 -7.17 43.54 -8.45
CA MET A 1 -7.16 42.69 -9.65
C MET A 1 -6.55 41.37 -9.22
N GLU A 2 -7.38 40.36 -8.89
CA GLU A 2 -6.88 39.06 -8.48
C GLU A 2 -6.36 38.31 -9.72
N THR A 3 -5.07 38.06 -9.77
CA THR A 3 -4.46 37.26 -10.82
C THR A 3 -4.81 35.80 -10.53
N ARG A 4 -5.82 35.25 -11.19
CA ARG A 4 -6.12 33.82 -11.13
C ARG A 4 -5.04 33.08 -11.92
N ILE A 5 -4.18 32.34 -11.22
CA ILE A 5 -3.21 31.45 -11.82
C ILE A 5 -3.95 30.16 -12.13
N TYR A 6 -4.15 29.85 -13.41
CA TYR A 6 -4.65 28.56 -13.86
C TYR A 6 -3.45 27.66 -14.12
N ILE A 7 -3.32 26.59 -13.32
CA ILE A 7 -2.34 25.54 -13.58
C ILE A 7 -3.11 24.39 -14.23
N ASP A 8 -2.65 23.92 -15.39
CA ASP A 8 -3.23 22.74 -16.01
C ASP A 8 -2.96 21.51 -15.11
N THR A 9 -3.96 20.68 -14.96
CA THR A 9 -3.87 19.45 -14.13
C THR A 9 -2.73 18.54 -14.59
N GLU A 10 -2.47 18.46 -15.89
CA GLU A 10 -1.38 17.65 -16.43
C GLU A 10 -0.03 18.23 -16.06
N ASP A 11 0.16 19.54 -16.20
CA ASP A 11 1.38 20.23 -15.83
C ASP A 11 1.65 20.11 -14.33
N TYR A 12 0.60 20.22 -13.50
CA TYR A 12 0.72 20.02 -12.06
C TYR A 12 1.18 18.61 -11.70
N LEU A 13 0.53 17.59 -12.27
CA LEU A 13 0.93 16.19 -12.03
C LEU A 13 2.35 15.90 -12.52
N CYS A 14 2.72 16.46 -13.66
CA CYS A 14 4.06 16.30 -14.19
C CYS A 14 5.11 16.96 -13.30
N GLN A 15 4.82 18.11 -12.75
CA GLN A 15 5.72 18.83 -11.85
C GLN A 15 5.86 18.13 -10.50
N VAL A 16 4.74 17.71 -9.89
CA VAL A 16 4.73 17.09 -8.56
C VAL A 16 5.31 15.68 -8.61
N PHE A 17 4.90 14.87 -9.60
CA PHE A 17 5.27 13.47 -9.69
C PHE A 17 6.43 13.19 -10.66
N GLY A 18 6.96 14.21 -11.33
CA GLY A 18 8.06 14.04 -12.29
C GLY A 18 7.69 13.19 -13.50
N LEU A 19 6.42 13.26 -13.96
CA LEU A 19 5.89 12.39 -15.01
C LEU A 19 6.23 12.83 -16.44
N GLN A 20 6.88 13.98 -16.64
CA GLN A 20 7.34 14.46 -17.96
C GLN A 20 8.84 14.29 -18.15
N GLY A 21 9.24 13.68 -19.17
CA GLY A 21 10.25 12.98 -19.80
C GLY A 21 11.39 13.63 -20.42
N LYS A 22 12.12 14.62 -20.20
CA LYS A 22 13.51 14.79 -20.70
C LYS A 22 14.57 14.72 -19.62
N GLU A 23 14.20 14.96 -18.40
CA GLU A 23 15.04 14.69 -17.23
C GLU A 23 14.57 13.41 -16.57
N LYS A 24 15.49 12.61 -15.99
CA LYS A 24 15.14 11.41 -15.23
C LYS A 24 14.13 11.80 -14.16
N GLY A 25 12.85 11.45 -14.39
CA GLY A 25 11.78 11.70 -13.43
C GLY A 25 12.10 11.08 -12.08
N LYS A 26 11.49 11.58 -11.03
CA LYS A 26 11.63 11.01 -9.69
C LYS A 26 11.10 9.57 -9.72
N GLN A 27 11.93 8.60 -9.37
CA GLN A 27 11.55 7.19 -9.33
C GLN A 27 10.61 6.89 -8.16
N LEU A 28 10.69 7.67 -7.09
CA LEU A 28 9.88 7.52 -5.89
C LEU A 28 9.42 8.89 -5.40
N VAL A 29 8.12 9.01 -5.17
CA VAL A 29 7.50 10.17 -4.52
C VAL A 29 6.80 9.68 -3.26
N ILE A 30 7.15 10.26 -2.12
CA ILE A 30 6.54 9.95 -0.82
C ILE A 30 5.62 11.12 -0.47
N ILE A 31 4.36 10.80 -0.16
CA ILE A 31 3.37 11.75 0.32
C ILE A 31 3.07 11.38 1.77
N ASP A 32 3.58 12.18 2.69
CA ASP A 32 3.29 12.00 4.10
C ASP A 32 1.88 12.53 4.40
N THR A 33 1.05 11.65 4.95
CA THR A 33 -0.34 11.91 5.30
C THR A 33 -0.62 11.64 6.78
N SER A 34 0.43 11.52 7.59
CA SER A 34 0.34 11.13 9.01
C SER A 34 -0.49 12.09 9.85
N GLU A 35 -0.46 13.39 9.54
CA GLU A 35 -1.19 14.44 10.25
C GLU A 35 -2.63 14.63 9.77
N LEU A 36 -3.06 13.91 8.71
CA LEU A 36 -4.41 14.10 8.18
C LEU A 36 -5.44 13.30 8.97
N GLU A 37 -6.55 13.96 9.29
CA GLU A 37 -7.76 13.30 9.81
C GLU A 37 -8.39 12.37 8.76
N SER A 38 -9.16 11.39 9.21
CA SER A 38 -9.68 10.31 8.36
C SER A 38 -10.41 10.79 7.11
N ASP A 39 -11.27 11.79 7.23
CA ASP A 39 -12.06 12.31 6.09
C ASP A 39 -11.18 13.06 5.08
N THR A 40 -10.25 13.86 5.59
CA THR A 40 -9.28 14.58 4.75
C THR A 40 -8.32 13.61 4.08
N LEU A 41 -7.90 12.57 4.78
CA LEU A 41 -7.05 11.51 4.25
C LEU A 41 -7.74 10.77 3.09
N GLU A 42 -9.00 10.33 3.30
CA GLU A 42 -9.80 9.66 2.27
C GLU A 42 -9.98 10.54 1.04
N LEU A 43 -10.37 11.82 1.25
CA LEU A 43 -10.56 12.75 0.14
C LEU A 43 -9.26 12.99 -0.63
N THR A 44 -8.17 13.31 0.07
CA THR A 44 -6.87 13.65 -0.53
C THR A 44 -6.32 12.47 -1.33
N THR A 45 -6.30 11.27 -0.73
CA THR A 45 -5.80 10.06 -1.41
C THR A 45 -6.66 9.68 -2.62
N SER A 46 -7.99 9.81 -2.49
CA SER A 46 -8.93 9.54 -3.59
C SER A 46 -8.77 10.54 -4.74
N VAL A 47 -8.61 11.84 -4.45
CA VAL A 47 -8.43 12.86 -5.48
C VAL A 47 -7.11 12.67 -6.23
N ILE A 48 -6.00 12.51 -5.51
CA ILE A 48 -4.68 12.27 -6.13
C ILE A 48 -4.72 11.02 -7.01
N SER A 49 -5.24 9.91 -6.50
CA SER A 49 -5.32 8.65 -7.23
C SER A 49 -6.20 8.76 -8.48
N ARG A 50 -7.32 9.52 -8.40
CA ARG A 50 -8.19 9.81 -9.54
C ARG A 50 -7.49 10.65 -10.60
N MET A 51 -6.79 11.70 -10.19
CA MET A 51 -6.02 12.55 -11.10
C MET A 51 -4.94 11.73 -11.83
N LEU A 52 -4.19 10.89 -11.12
CA LEU A 52 -3.20 10.00 -11.72
C LEU A 52 -3.84 8.99 -12.68
N PHE A 53 -4.97 8.40 -12.31
CA PHE A 53 -5.67 7.45 -13.17
C PHE A 53 -6.20 8.11 -14.44
N ASP A 54 -6.81 9.29 -14.35
CA ASP A 54 -7.31 10.02 -15.52
C ASP A 54 -6.17 10.55 -16.41
N PHE A 55 -5.06 10.98 -15.82
CA PHE A 55 -3.83 11.29 -16.54
C PHE A 55 -3.35 10.08 -17.36
N ARG A 56 -3.26 8.90 -16.74
CA ARG A 56 -2.82 7.67 -17.42
C ARG A 56 -3.74 7.26 -18.56
N LYS A 57 -5.04 7.48 -18.44
CA LYS A 57 -6.01 7.17 -19.51
C LYS A 57 -5.77 7.98 -20.78
N LYS A 58 -5.30 9.21 -20.66
CA LYS A 58 -5.02 10.11 -21.79
C LYS A 58 -3.72 9.77 -22.52
N GLN A 59 -2.77 9.07 -21.85
CA GLN A 59 -1.50 8.71 -22.44
C GLN A 59 -1.65 7.57 -23.46
N ASN A 60 -0.76 7.55 -24.49
CA ASN A 60 -0.72 6.44 -25.44
C ASN A 60 -0.15 5.15 -24.81
N GLU A 61 -0.38 4.02 -25.46
CA GLU A 61 0.01 2.70 -24.93
C GLU A 61 1.53 2.57 -24.80
N GLU A 62 2.30 3.07 -25.76
CA GLU A 62 3.76 3.01 -25.75
C GLU A 62 4.34 3.74 -24.54
N TYR A 63 3.85 4.94 -24.25
CA TYR A 63 4.27 5.71 -23.08
C TYR A 63 3.90 4.99 -21.79
N ARG A 64 2.67 4.48 -21.69
CA ARG A 64 2.20 3.74 -20.51
C ARG A 64 3.07 2.52 -20.21
N SER A 65 3.40 1.75 -21.24
CA SER A 65 4.23 0.53 -21.08
C SER A 65 5.64 0.82 -20.61
N LYS A 66 6.23 1.94 -21.05
CA LYS A 66 7.58 2.34 -20.65
C LYS A 66 7.65 2.97 -19.24
N HIS A 67 6.53 3.51 -18.74
CA HIS A 67 6.49 4.26 -17.49
C HIS A 67 5.34 3.79 -16.57
N PRO A 68 5.35 2.55 -16.08
CA PRO A 68 4.31 2.07 -15.17
C PRO A 68 4.31 2.88 -13.87
N ILE A 69 3.13 3.07 -13.28
CA ILE A 69 2.96 3.71 -11.98
C ILE A 69 2.51 2.67 -10.95
N HIS A 70 3.19 2.62 -9.82
CA HIS A 70 2.79 1.83 -8.66
C HIS A 70 2.33 2.76 -7.54
N LEU A 71 1.09 2.66 -7.15
CA LEU A 71 0.54 3.33 -5.98
C LEU A 71 0.72 2.41 -4.77
N ILE A 72 1.59 2.80 -3.86
CA ILE A 72 1.81 2.09 -2.60
C ILE A 72 0.95 2.76 -1.54
N LEU A 73 0.00 2.03 -1.00
CA LEU A 73 -1.00 2.51 -0.07
C LEU A 73 -0.75 1.83 1.28
N ASP A 74 -0.15 2.58 2.20
CA ASP A 74 0.10 2.10 3.55
C ASP A 74 -1.11 2.37 4.45
N GLU A 75 -1.34 1.50 5.44
CA GLU A 75 -2.51 1.50 6.33
C GLU A 75 -3.84 1.71 5.56
N ALA A 76 -3.97 0.99 4.44
CA ALA A 76 -5.03 1.21 3.45
C ALA A 76 -6.45 1.04 4.01
N HIS A 77 -6.64 0.32 5.13
CA HIS A 77 -7.93 0.19 5.82
C HIS A 77 -8.49 1.54 6.30
N ARG A 78 -7.66 2.59 6.39
CA ARG A 78 -8.12 3.93 6.76
C ARG A 78 -8.93 4.61 5.65
N TYR A 79 -8.76 4.22 4.38
CA TYR A 79 -9.39 4.90 3.23
C TYR A 79 -9.87 3.97 2.11
N ILE A 80 -9.57 2.67 2.17
CA ILE A 80 -10.16 1.65 1.30
C ILE A 80 -11.05 0.74 2.15
N LYS A 81 -12.13 1.29 2.67
CA LYS A 81 -12.98 0.63 3.66
C LYS A 81 -13.97 -0.34 3.02
N ARG A 82 -14.36 -1.33 3.78
CA ARG A 82 -15.38 -2.30 3.40
C ARG A 82 -16.77 -1.70 3.63
N ASP A 83 -17.64 -1.82 2.62
CA ASP A 83 -19.08 -1.52 2.71
C ASP A 83 -19.47 -0.12 3.24
N GLU A 84 -18.55 0.85 3.25
CA GLU A 84 -18.83 2.22 3.65
C GLU A 84 -19.20 3.11 2.46
N GLN A 85 -19.99 4.16 2.77
CA GLN A 85 -20.26 5.22 1.82
C GLN A 85 -19.04 6.14 1.74
N TYR A 86 -18.41 6.15 0.58
CA TYR A 86 -17.28 7.04 0.30
C TYR A 86 -17.76 8.48 0.10
N ILE A 87 -16.96 9.45 0.52
CA ILE A 87 -17.19 10.89 0.28
C ILE A 87 -17.38 11.15 -1.23
N LEU A 88 -16.59 10.49 -2.06
CA LEU A 88 -16.76 10.47 -3.51
C LEU A 88 -17.52 9.19 -3.90
N ARG A 89 -18.63 9.33 -4.64
CA ARG A 89 -19.61 8.27 -4.99
C ARG A 89 -19.03 6.93 -5.44
N HIS A 90 -17.78 6.89 -5.93
CA HIS A 90 -17.12 5.67 -6.38
C HIS A 90 -15.72 5.60 -5.82
N ASN A 91 -15.38 4.46 -5.24
CA ASN A 91 -14.03 4.18 -4.79
C ASN A 91 -13.08 4.07 -5.99
N ILE A 92 -12.16 5.03 -6.09
CA ILE A 92 -11.16 5.04 -7.17
C ILE A 92 -10.22 3.83 -7.09
N PHE A 93 -9.91 3.35 -5.90
CA PHE A 93 -9.01 2.22 -5.69
C PHE A 93 -9.62 0.91 -6.22
N GLU A 94 -10.93 0.71 -6.05
CA GLU A 94 -11.63 -0.42 -6.67
C GLU A 94 -11.59 -0.35 -8.19
N ARG A 95 -11.71 0.84 -8.74
CA ARG A 95 -11.60 1.04 -10.19
C ARG A 95 -10.19 0.76 -10.68
N ILE A 96 -9.16 1.26 -9.98
CA ILE A 96 -7.76 0.98 -10.32
C ILE A 96 -7.47 -0.53 -10.18
N ALA A 97 -7.98 -1.20 -9.15
CA ALA A 97 -7.82 -2.62 -8.97
C ALA A 97 -8.37 -3.43 -10.17
N ARG A 98 -9.55 -3.05 -10.70
CA ARG A 98 -10.18 -3.73 -11.84
C ARG A 98 -9.58 -3.36 -13.19
N GLU A 99 -9.27 -2.09 -13.42
CA GLU A 99 -8.95 -1.55 -14.75
C GLU A 99 -7.50 -1.05 -14.88
N GLY A 100 -6.79 -0.86 -13.76
CA GLY A 100 -5.48 -0.20 -13.73
C GLY A 100 -4.45 -0.83 -14.65
N ARG A 101 -4.47 -2.16 -14.80
CA ARG A 101 -3.57 -2.89 -15.71
C ARG A 101 -3.62 -2.36 -17.14
N LYS A 102 -4.79 -1.95 -17.64
CA LYS A 102 -4.96 -1.39 -19.00
C LYS A 102 -4.20 -0.06 -19.18
N TYR A 103 -3.96 0.63 -18.08
CA TYR A 103 -3.34 1.96 -18.07
C TYR A 103 -1.96 1.95 -17.44
N ALA A 104 -1.41 0.75 -17.17
CA ALA A 104 -0.13 0.55 -16.47
C ALA A 104 -0.06 1.32 -15.14
N ILE A 105 -1.15 1.28 -14.36
CA ILE A 105 -1.21 1.74 -13.00
C ILE A 105 -1.60 0.58 -12.09
N TYR A 106 -0.82 0.34 -11.04
CA TYR A 106 -0.92 -0.82 -10.18
C TYR A 106 -1.04 -0.39 -8.72
N LEU A 107 -1.73 -1.20 -7.91
CA LEU A 107 -1.84 -1.00 -6.48
C LEU A 107 -0.94 -1.97 -5.72
N ILE A 108 -0.26 -1.46 -4.71
CA ILE A 108 0.36 -2.22 -3.63
C ILE A 108 -0.33 -1.76 -2.36
N VAL A 109 -1.05 -2.67 -1.71
CA VAL A 109 -1.88 -2.36 -0.55
C VAL A 109 -1.25 -3.00 0.69
N SER A 110 -0.93 -2.18 1.68
CA SER A 110 -0.46 -2.63 3.00
C SER A 110 -1.52 -2.35 4.05
N SER A 111 -1.81 -3.31 4.91
CA SER A 111 -2.78 -3.15 5.99
C SER A 111 -2.54 -4.16 7.10
N GLN A 112 -2.75 -3.74 8.34
CA GLN A 112 -2.78 -4.61 9.50
C GLN A 112 -4.18 -5.20 9.75
N ARG A 113 -5.20 -4.72 9.05
CA ARG A 113 -6.62 -5.09 9.21
C ARG A 113 -7.27 -5.49 7.88
N PRO A 114 -6.91 -6.65 7.32
CA PRO A 114 -7.44 -7.07 6.03
C PRO A 114 -8.96 -7.24 6.01
N SER A 115 -9.60 -7.55 7.14
CA SER A 115 -11.07 -7.66 7.24
C SER A 115 -11.81 -6.34 7.05
N GLU A 116 -11.16 -5.22 7.28
CA GLU A 116 -11.73 -3.87 7.11
C GLU A 116 -11.56 -3.33 5.68
N LEU A 117 -10.71 -3.98 4.86
CA LEU A 117 -10.48 -3.57 3.47
C LEU A 117 -11.64 -3.96 2.54
N SER A 118 -11.84 -3.17 1.48
CA SER A 118 -12.78 -3.50 0.41
C SER A 118 -12.51 -4.89 -0.16
N SER A 119 -13.52 -5.75 -0.14
CA SER A 119 -13.46 -7.09 -0.70
C SER A 119 -13.19 -7.06 -2.20
N THR A 120 -13.65 -6.03 -2.90
CA THR A 120 -13.37 -5.82 -4.32
C THR A 120 -11.88 -5.60 -4.56
N VAL A 121 -11.23 -4.71 -3.81
CA VAL A 121 -9.79 -4.45 -3.97
C VAL A 121 -9.00 -5.71 -3.70
N LEU A 122 -9.28 -6.37 -2.59
CA LEU A 122 -8.54 -7.56 -2.20
C LEU A 122 -8.73 -8.74 -3.19
N SER A 123 -9.94 -8.98 -3.68
CA SER A 123 -10.17 -10.05 -4.67
C SER A 123 -9.48 -9.81 -6.02
N GLN A 124 -9.11 -8.58 -6.33
CA GLN A 124 -8.36 -8.23 -7.54
C GLN A 124 -6.84 -8.28 -7.34
N CYS A 125 -6.36 -8.45 -6.11
CA CYS A 125 -4.94 -8.67 -5.86
C CYS A 125 -4.51 -10.02 -6.44
N GLY A 126 -3.48 -10.00 -7.28
CA GLY A 126 -2.93 -11.23 -7.87
C GLY A 126 -1.84 -11.87 -7.02
N ASN A 127 -1.31 -11.17 -6.02
CA ASN A 127 -0.19 -11.58 -5.19
C ASN A 127 -0.41 -11.15 -3.75
N TYR A 128 0.03 -11.99 -2.81
CA TYR A 128 -0.13 -11.79 -1.38
C TYR A 128 1.17 -12.09 -0.64
N ILE A 129 1.50 -11.22 0.32
CA ILE A 129 2.55 -11.41 1.31
C ILE A 129 1.89 -11.24 2.66
N ILE A 130 1.78 -12.34 3.43
CA ILE A 130 1.04 -12.37 4.68
C ILE A 130 2.00 -12.65 5.81
N HIS A 131 2.16 -11.67 6.69
CA HIS A 131 2.84 -11.83 7.97
C HIS A 131 1.89 -12.45 9.01
N ARG A 132 2.38 -12.65 10.24
CA ARG A 132 1.59 -13.24 11.32
C ARG A 132 0.29 -12.48 11.57
N ILE A 133 -0.82 -13.21 11.54
CA ILE A 133 -2.16 -12.72 11.88
C ILE A 133 -2.69 -13.54 13.06
N GLN A 134 -3.19 -12.86 14.09
CA GLN A 134 -3.75 -13.49 15.28
C GLN A 134 -5.26 -13.32 15.41
N ASN A 135 -5.79 -12.22 14.85
CA ASN A 135 -7.22 -11.90 14.93
C ASN A 135 -8.03 -12.86 14.04
N ASP A 136 -9.08 -13.44 14.61
CA ASP A 136 -9.95 -14.40 13.92
C ASP A 136 -10.75 -13.79 12.77
N MET A 137 -11.15 -12.53 12.88
CA MET A 137 -11.87 -11.83 11.80
C MET A 137 -10.99 -11.66 10.57
N ASP A 138 -9.75 -11.22 10.78
CA ASP A 138 -8.76 -11.07 9.73
C ASP A 138 -8.37 -12.42 9.11
N MET A 139 -8.23 -13.45 9.95
CA MET A 139 -7.96 -14.80 9.47
C MET A 139 -9.08 -15.34 8.59
N ARG A 140 -10.35 -15.16 8.95
CA ARG A 140 -11.49 -15.59 8.10
C ARG A 140 -11.43 -14.95 6.72
N TYR A 141 -10.99 -13.70 6.68
CA TYR A 141 -10.83 -13.01 5.41
C TYR A 141 -9.69 -13.62 4.58
N ILE A 142 -8.55 -13.86 5.20
CA ILE A 142 -7.40 -14.50 4.53
C ILE A 142 -7.75 -15.90 4.02
N TYR A 143 -8.57 -16.67 4.74
CA TYR A 143 -9.07 -17.96 4.26
C TYR A 143 -9.75 -17.88 2.88
N SER A 144 -10.48 -16.79 2.62
CA SER A 144 -11.20 -16.63 1.35
C SER A 144 -10.29 -16.39 0.14
N VAL A 145 -9.06 -15.96 0.36
CA VAL A 145 -8.07 -15.66 -0.70
C VAL A 145 -6.94 -16.69 -0.78
N LEU A 146 -6.81 -17.55 0.22
CA LEU A 146 -5.84 -18.64 0.20
C LEU A 146 -6.17 -19.67 -0.89
N PRO A 147 -5.17 -20.16 -1.63
CA PRO A 147 -5.37 -21.27 -2.54
C PRO A 147 -5.79 -22.54 -1.77
N TYR A 148 -6.64 -23.35 -2.35
CA TYR A 148 -7.30 -24.53 -1.76
C TYR A 148 -6.35 -25.68 -1.36
N TYR A 149 -5.04 -25.48 -1.35
CA TYR A 149 -4.05 -26.57 -1.33
C TYR A 149 -3.62 -27.07 0.04
N SER A 150 -4.02 -26.45 1.16
CA SER A 150 -3.62 -27.00 2.47
C SER A 150 -4.42 -26.38 3.62
N GLU A 151 -5.02 -27.25 4.42
CA GLU A 151 -5.66 -26.89 5.70
C GLU A 151 -4.66 -26.38 6.75
N ASP A 152 -3.34 -26.58 6.52
CA ASP A 152 -2.28 -26.21 7.46
C ASP A 152 -1.85 -24.73 7.38
N TYR A 153 -2.11 -24.03 6.27
CA TYR A 153 -1.63 -22.64 6.12
C TYR A 153 -2.14 -21.69 7.18
N PRO A 154 -3.39 -21.76 7.62
CA PRO A 154 -3.87 -20.87 8.68
C PRO A 154 -3.14 -21.07 10.00
N ILE A 155 -2.83 -22.31 10.34
CA ILE A 155 -2.05 -22.64 11.54
C ILE A 155 -0.64 -22.04 11.40
N LYS A 156 -0.01 -22.22 10.24
CA LYS A 156 1.32 -21.68 9.95
C LYS A 156 1.35 -20.15 10.01
N ILE A 157 0.34 -19.46 9.47
CA ILE A 157 0.26 -17.98 9.53
C ILE A 157 0.24 -17.48 10.97
N ARG A 158 -0.48 -18.16 11.88
CA ARG A 158 -0.51 -17.80 13.30
C ARG A 158 0.81 -18.01 14.02
N GLN A 159 1.62 -18.94 13.54
CA GLN A 159 2.91 -19.34 14.12
C GLN A 159 4.10 -18.56 13.57
N LEU A 160 3.92 -17.76 12.51
CA LEU A 160 5.00 -16.96 11.93
C LEU A 160 5.65 -16.07 12.98
N VAL A 161 6.97 -16.01 12.94
CA VAL A 161 7.75 -15.08 13.79
C VAL A 161 8.05 -13.79 13.02
N PRO A 162 8.49 -12.72 13.72
CA PRO A 162 8.89 -11.48 13.04
C PRO A 162 9.92 -11.74 11.94
N GLY A 163 9.68 -11.14 10.76
CA GLY A 163 10.51 -11.35 9.56
C GLY A 163 10.12 -12.56 8.71
N GLU A 164 9.16 -13.37 9.14
CA GLU A 164 8.60 -14.45 8.30
C GLU A 164 7.30 -14.02 7.63
N ALA A 165 7.03 -14.61 6.45
CA ALA A 165 5.80 -14.40 5.70
C ALA A 165 5.39 -15.64 4.92
N LEU A 166 4.10 -15.79 4.69
CA LEU A 166 3.53 -16.67 3.67
C LEU A 166 3.34 -15.85 2.39
N VAL A 167 3.89 -16.34 1.29
CA VAL A 167 3.85 -15.68 -0.02
C VAL A 167 3.14 -16.57 -1.00
N PHE A 168 2.13 -16.03 -1.72
CA PHE A 168 1.41 -16.78 -2.76
C PHE A 168 0.80 -15.84 -3.81
N GLY A 169 0.42 -16.39 -4.94
CA GLY A 169 -0.17 -15.67 -6.06
C GLY A 169 0.58 -15.92 -7.36
N ASN A 170 0.45 -14.97 -8.32
CA ASN A 170 0.97 -15.15 -9.66
C ASN A 170 2.51 -15.10 -9.76
N PHE A 171 3.19 -14.56 -8.78
CA PHE A 171 4.65 -14.38 -8.78
C PHE A 171 5.42 -15.58 -8.20
N VAL A 172 4.71 -16.56 -7.64
CA VAL A 172 5.29 -17.83 -7.17
C VAL A 172 4.46 -19.01 -7.65
N PRO A 173 5.07 -20.17 -7.98
CA PRO A 173 4.35 -21.33 -8.51
C PRO A 173 3.47 -22.01 -7.46
N MET A 174 3.78 -21.84 -6.18
CA MET A 174 3.03 -22.39 -5.04
C MET A 174 3.22 -21.50 -3.82
N PRO A 175 2.35 -21.58 -2.80
CA PRO A 175 2.54 -20.88 -1.56
C PRO A 175 3.85 -21.27 -0.87
N LEU A 176 4.64 -20.27 -0.49
CA LEU A 176 5.96 -20.43 0.13
C LEU A 176 6.03 -19.71 1.46
N LEU A 177 6.61 -20.38 2.45
CA LEU A 177 7.06 -19.70 3.67
C LEU A 177 8.44 -19.12 3.41
N VAL A 178 8.58 -17.83 3.62
CA VAL A 178 9.82 -17.09 3.37
C VAL A 178 10.26 -16.33 4.62
N LYS A 179 11.58 -16.17 4.76
CA LYS A 179 12.17 -15.23 5.71
C LYS A 179 12.59 -13.98 4.95
N VAL A 180 12.01 -12.85 5.33
CA VAL A 180 12.36 -11.55 4.77
C VAL A 180 13.70 -11.11 5.34
N MET A 181 14.61 -10.68 4.48
CA MET A 181 15.89 -10.12 4.91
C MET A 181 15.68 -8.77 5.58
N GLU A 182 16.53 -8.47 6.54
CA GLU A 182 16.54 -7.14 7.15
C GLU A 182 16.85 -6.07 6.09
N ALA A 183 16.17 -4.94 6.22
CA ALA A 183 16.39 -3.82 5.31
C ALA A 183 17.79 -3.22 5.51
N ASN A 184 18.47 -2.91 4.40
CA ASN A 184 19.76 -2.22 4.43
C ASN A 184 19.69 -0.99 3.50
N PRO A 185 19.81 0.24 4.01
CA PRO A 185 20.03 0.61 5.41
C PRO A 185 18.82 0.30 6.30
N HIS A 186 19.06 0.15 7.61
CA HIS A 186 17.98 0.01 8.59
C HIS A 186 17.06 1.22 8.56
N PRO A 187 15.74 1.02 8.59
CA PRO A 187 14.81 2.12 8.67
C PRO A 187 14.99 2.86 10.01
N SER A 188 15.08 4.19 9.94
CA SER A 188 15.05 5.04 11.13
C SER A 188 13.61 5.09 11.64
N SER A 189 13.23 4.16 12.51
CA SER A 189 11.92 4.22 13.18
C SER A 189 12.10 4.91 14.54
N GLU A 190 11.45 6.04 14.72
CA GLU A 190 11.36 6.76 15.99
C GLU A 190 10.38 6.05 16.94
N ASN A 191 10.71 4.85 17.38
CA ASN A 191 9.97 4.22 18.47
C ASN A 191 10.51 4.74 19.79
N CYS A 192 9.63 5.27 20.65
CA CYS A 192 9.98 5.57 22.03
C CYS A 192 10.58 4.33 22.70
N ILE A 193 11.84 4.38 23.06
CA ILE A 193 12.51 3.31 23.79
C ILE A 193 12.31 3.58 25.30
N ILE A 194 11.13 3.24 25.81
CA ILE A 194 10.75 3.45 27.20
C ILE A 194 11.79 2.86 28.16
N ASN A 195 12.32 1.69 27.85
CA ASN A 195 13.34 1.04 28.69
C ASN A 195 14.63 1.84 28.79
N LYS A 196 15.03 2.55 27.72
CA LYS A 196 16.22 3.41 27.75
C LYS A 196 15.99 4.64 28.60
N GLU A 197 14.82 5.29 28.42
CA GLU A 197 14.47 6.53 29.12
C GLU A 197 14.19 6.30 30.63
N TRP A 198 13.55 5.18 30.93
CA TRP A 198 13.14 4.90 32.33
C TRP A 198 14.15 4.10 33.13
N PHE A 199 14.89 3.20 32.49
CA PHE A 199 15.76 2.25 33.17
C PHE A 199 17.22 2.29 32.73
N GLY A 200 17.56 3.13 31.71
CA GLY A 200 18.92 3.20 31.17
C GLY A 200 19.37 1.90 30.47
N ILE A 201 18.41 1.10 29.98
CA ILE A 201 18.67 -0.22 29.39
C ILE A 201 18.47 -0.13 27.87
N ASP A 202 19.52 -0.40 27.10
CA ASP A 202 19.43 -0.52 25.64
C ASP A 202 18.70 -1.82 25.22
N ARG A 203 18.27 -1.87 23.94
CA ARG A 203 17.55 -3.03 23.34
C ARG A 203 18.23 -4.39 23.55
N ASN A 204 19.51 -4.40 23.86
CA ASN A 204 20.33 -5.61 24.11
C ASN A 204 20.51 -5.94 25.60
N GLY A 205 19.79 -5.26 26.50
CA GLY A 205 19.86 -5.54 27.94
C GLY A 205 21.17 -5.08 28.65
N CYS A 206 21.99 -4.28 27.95
CA CYS A 206 23.21 -3.73 28.56
C CYS A 206 22.91 -2.38 29.20
N ASN A 207 23.29 -2.23 30.47
CA ASN A 207 23.26 -0.93 31.16
C ASN A 207 24.23 0.02 30.45
N THR A 208 23.73 1.15 29.99
CA THR A 208 24.60 2.26 29.57
C THR A 208 25.00 3.03 30.81
N SER A 209 26.19 2.73 31.33
CA SER A 209 26.88 3.54 32.36
C SER A 209 27.35 4.86 31.76
#